data_3acb4cb62f5c79768f433c6cc8c37a42
#
_entry.id   3acb4cb62f5c79768f433c6cc8c37a42
#
_cell.length_a   1.000
_cell.length_b   1.000
_cell.length_c   1.000
_cell.angle_alpha   90.00
_cell.angle_beta   90.00
_cell.angle_gamma   90.00
#
_symmetry.space_group_name_H-M   'P 1'
#
loop_
_entity.id
_entity.type
_entity.pdbx_description
1 polymer ?
#
loop_
_entity_poly.entity_id
_entity_poly.type
_entity_poly.pdbx_seq_one_letter_code
_entity_poly.pdbx_strand_id
1 'polypeptide(L)'
;MVSQTQLRLLAVGTTTALGLAALSWQKHEKRGRGLLFSPSEGTTVDAARTLNRGAGLLATSVALDSALEHYRGDFQNRAMYTPLAASTLSLLASGQGQQDPDAFASKVRDPIYVLTGLTGLVGTGFHLYNVTKRPGGMSWSNLFYAAPLGAPAALVLSGLLGYYSEQLRNTSGDAEPRVMGLPAGKSVALMAAAGLLGTTAEAGLLHFRGSFQNPAMYLPVTAPPLAATLLATSALTSPRRRRLRWASRLVLRFTAFMGFAGAGFHALGIARNNGGWRNWRQNLQAGPPLPAPPSFTGLALAGLAAHSLLDEEKELAQYRWWK
;
A
#
# COMPACT_ATOMS: atom_id res chain seq x y z
N MET A 1 9.50 24.72 -17.22
CA MET A 1 9.91 25.14 -15.85
C MET A 1 8.68 25.15 -14.96
N VAL A 2 8.58 24.24 -14.01
CA VAL A 2 7.50 24.28 -13.01
C VAL A 2 7.81 25.42 -12.07
N SER A 3 6.85 26.35 -11.86
CA SER A 3 7.08 27.52 -11.03
C SER A 3 7.26 27.10 -9.56
N GLN A 4 8.00 27.89 -8.77
CA GLN A 4 8.19 27.66 -7.33
C GLN A 4 6.85 27.56 -6.59
N THR A 5 5.81 28.24 -7.08
CA THR A 5 4.45 28.20 -6.56
C THR A 5 3.79 26.83 -6.77
N GLN A 6 4.00 26.19 -7.92
CA GLN A 6 3.47 24.85 -8.21
C GLN A 6 4.13 23.75 -7.35
N LEU A 7 5.42 23.92 -7.06
CA LEU A 7 6.15 22.99 -6.16
C LEU A 7 5.76 23.18 -4.67
N ARG A 8 5.47 24.43 -4.25
CA ARG A 8 4.92 24.69 -2.93
C ARG A 8 3.51 24.11 -2.76
N LEU A 9 2.67 24.17 -3.78
CA LEU A 9 1.34 23.57 -3.79
C LEU A 9 1.40 22.04 -3.73
N LEU A 10 2.37 21.41 -4.40
CA LEU A 10 2.61 19.96 -4.30
C LEU A 10 3.09 19.58 -2.88
N ALA A 11 4.04 20.30 -2.30
CA ALA A 11 4.53 20.03 -0.95
C ALA A 11 3.46 20.24 0.13
N VAL A 12 2.64 21.29 0.01
CA VAL A 12 1.52 21.59 0.93
C VAL A 12 0.40 20.56 0.74
N GLY A 13 0.08 20.18 -0.49
CA GLY A 13 -0.94 19.16 -0.76
C GLY A 13 -0.57 17.79 -0.16
N THR A 14 0.71 17.43 -0.15
CA THR A 14 1.20 16.15 0.36
C THR A 14 1.25 16.09 1.89
N THR A 15 1.67 17.17 2.57
CA THR A 15 1.62 17.24 4.03
C THR A 15 0.18 17.29 4.54
N THR A 16 -0.73 17.91 3.79
CA THR A 16 -2.16 17.96 4.13
C THR A 16 -2.81 16.58 3.95
N ALA A 17 -2.50 15.85 2.88
CA ALA A 17 -3.03 14.50 2.63
C ALA A 17 -2.55 13.49 3.69
N LEU A 18 -1.28 13.53 4.08
CA LEU A 18 -0.72 12.70 5.16
C LEU A 18 -1.32 13.08 6.53
N GLY A 19 -1.54 14.37 6.78
CA GLY A 19 -2.17 14.88 8.00
C GLY A 19 -3.65 14.50 8.08
N LEU A 20 -4.39 14.55 6.98
CA LEU A 20 -5.81 14.15 6.91
C LEU A 20 -5.97 12.63 7.05
N ALA A 21 -5.06 11.83 6.50
CA ALA A 21 -5.04 10.38 6.70
C ALA A 21 -4.78 10.02 8.17
N ALA A 22 -3.89 10.73 8.86
CA ALA A 22 -3.60 10.54 10.28
C ALA A 22 -4.73 11.03 11.20
N LEU A 23 -5.38 12.16 10.88
CA LEU A 23 -6.48 12.73 11.66
C LEU A 23 -7.77 11.92 11.52
N SER A 24 -8.02 11.28 10.37
CA SER A 24 -9.16 10.40 10.18
C SER A 24 -9.04 9.11 11.00
N TRP A 25 -7.83 8.69 11.34
CA TRP A 25 -7.57 7.54 12.22
C TRP A 25 -8.15 7.73 13.63
N GLN A 26 -8.02 8.94 14.23
CA GLN A 26 -8.44 9.21 15.61
C GLN A 26 -9.96 9.36 15.79
N LYS A 27 -10.69 9.72 14.75
CA LYS A 27 -12.11 10.10 14.86
C LYS A 27 -13.10 8.92 14.84
N HIS A 28 -12.69 7.72 14.44
CA HIS A 28 -13.58 6.58 14.21
C HIS A 28 -13.63 5.52 15.31
N GLU A 29 -12.80 5.60 16.34
CA GLU A 29 -12.81 4.64 17.45
C GLU A 29 -14.05 4.76 18.39
N LYS A 30 -14.87 5.81 18.23
CA LYS A 30 -15.97 6.17 19.15
C LYS A 30 -17.39 6.17 18.57
N ARG A 31 -17.62 5.72 17.33
CA ARG A 31 -19.01 5.55 16.87
C ARG A 31 -19.50 4.15 17.17
N GLY A 32 -20.41 4.11 18.17
CA GLY A 32 -21.06 2.92 18.64
C GLY A 32 -21.68 2.06 17.54
N ARG A 33 -21.55 0.76 17.70
CA ARG A 33 -22.21 -0.27 16.89
C ARG A 33 -23.70 0.05 16.82
N GLY A 34 -24.17 0.48 15.66
CA GLY A 34 -25.59 0.62 15.38
C GLY A 34 -26.25 -0.76 15.39
N LEU A 35 -27.36 -0.86 16.11
CA LEU A 35 -28.12 -2.09 16.40
C LEU A 35 -28.81 -2.76 15.18
N LEU A 36 -28.47 -2.40 13.94
CA LEU A 36 -29.22 -2.80 12.74
C LEU A 36 -28.40 -3.54 11.66
N PHE A 37 -27.11 -3.82 11.88
CA PHE A 37 -26.31 -4.59 10.94
C PHE A 37 -26.04 -6.00 11.48
N SER A 38 -26.07 -7.01 10.61
CA SER A 38 -25.60 -8.33 10.99
C SER A 38 -24.11 -8.24 11.36
N PRO A 39 -23.59 -9.05 12.29
CA PRO A 39 -22.18 -9.02 12.67
C PRO A 39 -21.22 -9.19 11.48
N SER A 40 -21.63 -9.94 10.46
CA SER A 40 -20.89 -10.18 9.22
C SER A 40 -20.79 -8.94 8.33
N GLU A 41 -21.85 -8.15 8.16
CA GLU A 41 -21.83 -6.91 7.39
C GLU A 41 -20.89 -5.87 8.01
N GLY A 42 -20.86 -5.77 9.34
CA GLY A 42 -19.94 -4.87 10.05
C GLY A 42 -18.47 -5.20 9.79
N THR A 43 -18.09 -6.48 9.80
CA THR A 43 -16.71 -6.92 9.60
C THR A 43 -16.25 -6.68 8.16
N THR A 44 -17.07 -6.98 7.17
CA THR A 44 -16.73 -6.77 5.75
C THR A 44 -16.58 -5.29 5.40
N VAL A 45 -17.46 -4.43 5.89
CA VAL A 45 -17.36 -2.98 5.71
C VAL A 45 -16.12 -2.41 6.41
N ASP A 46 -15.82 -2.83 7.64
CA ASP A 46 -14.62 -2.38 8.34
C ASP A 46 -13.33 -2.86 7.66
N ALA A 47 -13.33 -4.09 7.15
CA ALA A 47 -12.23 -4.61 6.33
C ALA A 47 -12.08 -3.80 5.03
N ALA A 48 -13.18 -3.54 4.31
CA ALA A 48 -13.19 -2.73 3.10
C ALA A 48 -12.61 -1.31 3.34
N ARG A 49 -13.03 -0.66 4.43
CA ARG A 49 -12.49 0.65 4.84
C ARG A 49 -11.00 0.60 5.16
N THR A 50 -10.55 -0.50 5.78
CA THR A 50 -9.13 -0.70 6.08
C THR A 50 -8.33 -0.95 4.80
N LEU A 51 -8.87 -1.69 3.83
CA LEU A 51 -8.26 -1.86 2.51
C LEU A 51 -8.18 -0.52 1.75
N ASN A 52 -9.21 0.33 1.83
CA ASN A 52 -9.15 1.68 1.27
C ASN A 52 -8.04 2.53 1.90
N ARG A 53 -7.81 2.43 3.22
CA ARG A 53 -6.64 3.09 3.86
C ARG A 53 -5.33 2.59 3.28
N GLY A 54 -5.19 1.28 3.11
CA GLY A 54 -4.02 0.67 2.49
C GLY A 54 -3.81 1.14 1.05
N ALA A 55 -4.87 1.12 0.23
CA ALA A 55 -4.86 1.60 -1.15
C ALA A 55 -4.46 3.08 -1.24
N GLY A 56 -5.02 3.94 -0.38
CA GLY A 56 -4.70 5.36 -0.31
C GLY A 56 -3.25 5.64 0.08
N LEU A 57 -2.68 4.87 1.03
CA LEU A 57 -1.27 4.99 1.40
C LEU A 57 -0.34 4.59 0.24
N LEU A 58 -0.64 3.49 -0.46
CA LEU A 58 0.10 3.10 -1.66
C LEU A 58 -0.03 4.13 -2.76
N ALA A 59 -1.24 4.63 -3.02
CA ALA A 59 -1.48 5.68 -4.01
C ALA A 59 -0.70 6.95 -3.69
N THR A 60 -0.65 7.36 -2.41
CA THR A 60 0.14 8.52 -1.96
C THR A 60 1.64 8.28 -2.20
N SER A 61 2.14 7.11 -1.82
CA SER A 61 3.54 6.73 -2.07
C SER A 61 3.88 6.82 -3.56
N VAL A 62 3.04 6.23 -4.42
CA VAL A 62 3.27 6.24 -5.88
C VAL A 62 3.17 7.65 -6.45
N ALA A 63 2.17 8.45 -6.05
CA ALA A 63 2.01 9.82 -6.54
C ALA A 63 3.28 10.65 -6.28
N LEU A 64 3.81 10.57 -5.05
CA LEU A 64 4.98 11.33 -4.64
C LEU A 64 6.26 10.80 -5.27
N ASP A 65 6.45 9.48 -5.29
CA ASP A 65 7.63 8.84 -5.88
C ASP A 65 7.68 9.09 -7.38
N SER A 66 6.59 8.84 -8.10
CA SER A 66 6.50 9.10 -9.53
C SER A 66 6.68 10.59 -9.87
N ALA A 67 6.14 11.50 -9.03
CA ALA A 67 6.36 12.93 -9.22
C ALA A 67 7.85 13.29 -9.14
N LEU A 68 8.56 12.76 -8.15
CA LEU A 68 10.01 13.02 -7.98
C LEU A 68 10.84 12.38 -9.08
N GLU A 69 10.63 11.09 -9.35
CA GLU A 69 11.43 10.35 -10.33
C GLU A 69 11.18 10.84 -11.77
N HIS A 70 9.94 11.12 -12.15
CA HIS A 70 9.64 11.66 -13.46
C HIS A 70 10.09 13.12 -13.61
N TYR A 71 10.06 13.91 -12.52
CA TYR A 71 10.66 15.23 -12.51
C TYR A 71 12.18 15.20 -12.72
N ARG A 72 12.89 14.22 -12.15
CA ARG A 72 14.32 13.99 -12.38
C ARG A 72 14.61 13.65 -13.85
N GLY A 73 13.66 12.99 -14.52
CA GLY A 73 13.70 12.69 -15.95
C GLY A 73 13.08 13.77 -16.84
N ASP A 74 12.84 14.99 -16.33
CA ASP A 74 12.29 16.15 -17.06
C ASP A 74 10.95 15.88 -17.77
N PHE A 75 10.18 14.88 -17.35
CA PHE A 75 8.92 14.47 -17.99
C PHE A 75 9.03 14.36 -19.53
N GLN A 76 10.12 13.78 -20.03
CA GLN A 76 10.42 13.68 -21.46
C GLN A 76 9.32 13.00 -22.28
N ASN A 77 8.56 12.10 -21.66
CA ASN A 77 7.43 11.42 -22.29
C ASN A 77 6.12 11.81 -21.56
N ARG A 78 5.08 12.18 -22.33
CA ARG A 78 3.76 12.53 -21.78
C ARG A 78 3.13 11.39 -20.98
N ALA A 79 3.44 10.12 -21.28
CA ALA A 79 2.98 8.97 -20.50
C ALA A 79 3.48 9.01 -19.05
N MET A 80 4.54 9.75 -18.71
CA MET A 80 5.05 9.92 -17.35
C MET A 80 4.09 10.67 -16.42
N TYR A 81 3.07 11.37 -16.97
CA TYR A 81 1.98 11.96 -16.16
C TYR A 81 0.90 10.96 -15.79
N THR A 82 0.80 9.81 -16.48
CA THR A 82 -0.26 8.82 -16.26
C THR A 82 -0.28 8.24 -14.85
N PRO A 83 0.86 7.81 -14.24
CA PRO A 83 0.84 7.31 -12.87
C PRO A 83 0.47 8.38 -11.85
N LEU A 84 0.77 9.66 -12.10
CA LEU A 84 0.34 10.75 -11.22
C LEU A 84 -1.18 10.92 -11.24
N ALA A 85 -1.78 10.89 -12.42
CA ALA A 85 -3.23 10.98 -12.57
C ALA A 85 -3.93 9.78 -11.93
N ALA A 86 -3.47 8.55 -12.25
CA ALA A 86 -4.06 7.33 -11.73
C ALA A 86 -3.93 7.21 -10.20
N SER A 87 -2.75 7.52 -9.65
CA SER A 87 -2.55 7.49 -8.19
C SER A 87 -3.35 8.57 -7.46
N THR A 88 -3.50 9.77 -8.04
CA THR A 88 -4.34 10.83 -7.48
C THR A 88 -5.81 10.40 -7.45
N LEU A 89 -6.34 9.83 -8.54
CA LEU A 89 -7.70 9.30 -8.58
C LEU A 89 -7.90 8.16 -7.57
N SER A 90 -6.95 7.23 -7.47
CA SER A 90 -6.98 6.16 -6.47
C SER A 90 -6.97 6.71 -5.04
N LEU A 91 -6.16 7.74 -4.76
CA LEU A 91 -6.13 8.40 -3.46
C LEU A 91 -7.47 9.04 -3.10
N LEU A 92 -8.09 9.76 -4.03
CA LEU A 92 -9.40 10.39 -3.82
C LEU A 92 -10.50 9.33 -3.61
N ALA A 93 -10.53 8.30 -4.43
CA ALA A 93 -11.44 7.16 -4.28
C ALA A 93 -11.26 6.46 -2.93
N SER A 94 -10.00 6.25 -2.51
CA SER A 94 -9.66 5.63 -1.24
C SER A 94 -10.07 6.48 -0.04
N GLY A 95 -9.89 7.80 -0.11
CA GLY A 95 -10.34 8.74 0.92
C GLY A 95 -11.86 8.72 1.08
N GLN A 96 -12.61 8.67 -0.03
CA GLN A 96 -14.06 8.52 -0.03
C GLN A 96 -14.47 7.15 0.54
N GLY A 97 -13.90 6.05 0.04
CA GLY A 97 -14.24 4.70 0.47
C GLY A 97 -13.91 4.42 1.94
N GLN A 98 -12.87 5.05 2.48
CA GLN A 98 -12.55 4.96 3.91
C GLN A 98 -13.64 5.54 4.81
N GLN A 99 -14.35 6.57 4.36
CA GLN A 99 -15.41 7.24 5.12
C GLN A 99 -16.78 6.63 4.88
N ASP A 100 -16.95 5.90 3.79
CA ASP A 100 -18.21 5.32 3.37
C ASP A 100 -18.64 4.17 4.28
N PRO A 101 -19.79 4.26 4.98
CA PRO A 101 -20.33 3.19 5.80
C PRO A 101 -21.15 2.17 5.00
N ASP A 102 -21.43 2.41 3.72
CA ASP A 102 -22.35 1.60 2.93
C ASP A 102 -21.77 0.21 2.64
N ALA A 103 -22.66 -0.79 2.69
CA ALA A 103 -22.34 -2.17 2.35
C ALA A 103 -22.36 -2.45 0.84
N PHE A 104 -22.65 -1.45 0.00
CA PHE A 104 -22.70 -1.58 -1.45
C PHE A 104 -21.48 -0.95 -2.12
N ALA A 105 -20.97 -1.63 -3.17
CA ALA A 105 -19.86 -1.10 -3.96
C ALA A 105 -20.26 0.18 -4.70
N SER A 106 -19.31 1.09 -4.80
CA SER A 106 -19.49 2.32 -5.56
C SER A 106 -19.25 2.09 -7.05
N LYS A 107 -20.24 2.45 -7.88
CA LYS A 107 -20.12 2.41 -9.35
C LYS A 107 -19.04 3.37 -9.89
N VAL A 108 -18.56 4.30 -9.08
CA VAL A 108 -17.51 5.26 -9.45
C VAL A 108 -16.14 4.79 -8.99
N ARG A 109 -16.01 4.29 -7.77
CA ARG A 109 -14.73 3.86 -7.21
C ARG A 109 -14.19 2.59 -7.87
N ASP A 110 -15.07 1.62 -8.15
CA ASP A 110 -14.66 0.34 -8.74
C ASP A 110 -13.88 0.50 -10.06
N PRO A 111 -14.39 1.22 -11.10
CA PRO A 111 -13.63 1.44 -12.32
C PRO A 111 -12.35 2.26 -12.10
N ILE A 112 -12.30 3.17 -11.15
CA ILE A 112 -11.08 3.92 -10.83
C ILE A 112 -9.99 2.95 -10.36
N TYR A 113 -10.31 2.02 -9.47
CA TYR A 113 -9.34 1.04 -8.97
C TYR A 113 -8.88 0.07 -10.05
N VAL A 114 -9.79 -0.40 -10.92
CA VAL A 114 -9.43 -1.24 -12.07
C VAL A 114 -8.46 -0.49 -13.00
N LEU A 115 -8.78 0.75 -13.38
CA LEU A 115 -7.91 1.58 -14.22
C LEU A 115 -6.57 1.87 -13.56
N THR A 116 -6.55 2.09 -12.24
CA THR A 116 -5.32 2.27 -11.46
C THR A 116 -4.43 1.03 -11.54
N GLY A 117 -4.99 -0.15 -11.31
CA GLY A 117 -4.27 -1.42 -11.42
C GLY A 117 -3.73 -1.67 -12.83
N LEU A 118 -4.54 -1.45 -13.86
CA LEU A 118 -4.12 -1.57 -15.26
C LEU A 118 -3.00 -0.58 -15.61
N THR A 119 -3.10 0.67 -15.15
CA THR A 119 -2.02 1.66 -15.33
C THR A 119 -0.71 1.18 -14.70
N GLY A 120 -0.78 0.60 -13.49
CA GLY A 120 0.37 0.02 -12.83
C GLY A 120 0.98 -1.15 -13.61
N LEU A 121 0.15 -2.06 -14.16
CA LEU A 121 0.62 -3.17 -14.99
C LEU A 121 1.33 -2.70 -16.25
N VAL A 122 0.72 -1.76 -16.97
CA VAL A 122 1.33 -1.16 -18.17
C VAL A 122 2.64 -0.44 -17.81
N GLY A 123 2.65 0.34 -16.71
CA GLY A 123 3.84 1.00 -16.20
C GLY A 123 4.97 0.01 -15.88
N THR A 124 4.65 -1.10 -15.19
CA THR A 124 5.63 -2.17 -14.91
C THR A 124 6.20 -2.74 -16.21
N GLY A 125 5.36 -2.99 -17.22
CA GLY A 125 5.80 -3.45 -18.54
C GLY A 125 6.75 -2.46 -19.21
N PHE A 126 6.46 -1.16 -19.17
CA PHE A 126 7.35 -0.12 -19.71
C PHE A 126 8.69 -0.05 -18.96
N HIS A 127 8.70 -0.15 -17.65
CA HIS A 127 9.93 -0.15 -16.86
C HIS A 127 10.79 -1.38 -17.18
N LEU A 128 10.20 -2.58 -17.27
CA LEU A 128 10.89 -3.80 -17.68
C LEU A 128 11.43 -3.67 -19.12
N TYR A 129 10.63 -3.16 -20.05
CA TYR A 129 11.08 -2.90 -21.41
C TYR A 129 12.29 -1.96 -21.47
N ASN A 130 12.30 -0.90 -20.66
CA ASN A 130 13.42 0.01 -20.58
C ASN A 130 14.68 -0.64 -19.99
N VAL A 131 14.53 -1.60 -19.07
CA VAL A 131 15.65 -2.43 -18.58
C VAL A 131 16.27 -3.22 -19.74
N THR A 132 15.43 -3.89 -20.56
CA THR A 132 15.91 -4.73 -21.68
C THR A 132 16.62 -3.95 -22.79
N LYS A 133 16.31 -2.66 -22.93
CA LYS A 133 16.94 -1.78 -23.95
C LYS A 133 18.36 -1.32 -23.61
N ARG A 134 18.80 -1.49 -22.37
CA ARG A 134 20.15 -1.13 -21.98
C ARG A 134 21.15 -2.17 -22.50
N PRO A 135 22.41 -1.77 -22.82
CA PRO A 135 23.46 -2.73 -23.13
C PRO A 135 23.54 -3.84 -22.06
N GLY A 136 23.55 -5.10 -22.51
CA GLY A 136 23.49 -6.25 -21.62
C GLY A 136 22.07 -6.76 -21.27
N GLY A 137 21.01 -6.12 -21.77
CA GLY A 137 19.61 -6.58 -21.65
C GLY A 137 19.15 -6.79 -20.20
N MET A 138 18.50 -7.92 -19.91
CA MET A 138 18.06 -8.33 -18.55
C MET A 138 19.25 -8.80 -17.71
N SER A 139 20.16 -7.90 -17.39
CA SER A 139 21.28 -8.15 -16.49
C SER A 139 20.99 -7.64 -15.08
N TRP A 140 21.67 -8.21 -14.08
CA TRP A 140 21.63 -7.72 -12.71
C TRP A 140 21.97 -6.23 -12.59
N SER A 141 23.01 -5.80 -13.31
CA SER A 141 23.43 -4.40 -13.35
C SER A 141 22.32 -3.48 -13.86
N ASN A 142 21.62 -3.90 -14.94
CA ASN A 142 20.53 -3.11 -15.49
C ASN A 142 19.31 -3.06 -14.56
N LEU A 143 18.96 -4.16 -13.88
CA LEU A 143 17.92 -4.14 -12.85
C LEU A 143 18.31 -3.24 -11.67
N PHE A 144 19.60 -3.25 -11.30
CA PHE A 144 20.11 -2.48 -10.17
C PHE A 144 20.12 -0.97 -10.43
N TYR A 145 20.41 -0.53 -11.66
CA TYR A 145 20.57 0.89 -11.99
C TYR A 145 19.49 1.46 -12.92
N ALA A 146 18.52 0.65 -13.33
CA ALA A 146 17.42 1.10 -14.18
C ALA A 146 16.33 1.84 -13.39
N ALA A 147 15.26 2.18 -14.09
CA ALA A 147 14.06 2.73 -13.50
C ALA A 147 13.47 1.76 -12.46
N PRO A 148 13.04 2.24 -11.28
CA PRO A 148 12.51 1.41 -10.21
C PRO A 148 11.23 0.68 -10.65
N LEU A 149 11.11 -0.60 -10.30
CA LEU A 149 9.92 -1.40 -10.57
C LEU A 149 8.86 -1.28 -9.47
N GLY A 150 9.25 -0.81 -8.29
CA GLY A 150 8.41 -0.77 -7.10
C GLY A 150 7.23 0.19 -7.22
N ALA A 151 7.44 1.39 -7.75
CA ALA A 151 6.36 2.37 -7.88
C ALA A 151 5.20 1.89 -8.78
N PRO A 152 5.44 1.41 -10.02
CA PRO A 152 4.34 0.86 -10.82
C PRO A 152 3.74 -0.41 -10.22
N ALA A 153 4.52 -1.28 -9.58
CA ALA A 153 3.99 -2.44 -8.85
C ALA A 153 3.13 -2.03 -7.65
N ALA A 154 3.52 -0.99 -6.90
CA ALA A 154 2.72 -0.44 -5.83
C ALA A 154 1.40 0.18 -6.34
N LEU A 155 1.37 0.72 -7.56
CA LEU A 155 0.15 1.20 -8.20
C LEU A 155 -0.80 0.04 -8.53
N VAL A 156 -0.27 -1.11 -8.98
CA VAL A 156 -1.07 -2.34 -9.14
C VAL A 156 -1.69 -2.74 -7.81
N LEU A 157 -0.91 -2.76 -6.73
CA LEU A 157 -1.38 -3.13 -5.39
C LEU A 157 -2.43 -2.14 -4.86
N SER A 158 -2.25 -0.84 -5.10
CA SER A 158 -3.26 0.18 -4.76
C SER A 158 -4.59 -0.09 -5.46
N GLY A 159 -4.56 -0.36 -6.76
CA GLY A 159 -5.74 -0.74 -7.53
C GLY A 159 -6.39 -2.02 -7.02
N LEU A 160 -5.62 -3.06 -6.74
CA LEU A 160 -6.13 -4.34 -6.22
C LEU A 160 -6.75 -4.18 -4.83
N LEU A 161 -6.12 -3.45 -3.90
CA LEU A 161 -6.67 -3.22 -2.57
C LEU A 161 -7.99 -2.46 -2.63
N GLY A 162 -8.07 -1.42 -3.47
CA GLY A 162 -9.28 -0.67 -3.69
C GLY A 162 -10.38 -1.52 -4.34
N TYR A 163 -10.06 -2.29 -5.38
CA TYR A 163 -10.99 -3.23 -6.01
C TYR A 163 -11.51 -4.26 -5.01
N TYR A 164 -10.63 -4.85 -4.19
CA TYR A 164 -11.03 -5.81 -3.15
C TYR A 164 -11.94 -5.16 -2.10
N SER A 165 -11.73 -3.89 -1.77
CA SER A 165 -12.61 -3.17 -0.85
C SER A 165 -14.03 -3.04 -1.39
N GLU A 166 -14.20 -2.79 -2.70
CA GLU A 166 -15.52 -2.70 -3.33
C GLU A 166 -16.18 -4.09 -3.44
N GLN A 167 -15.40 -5.15 -3.74
CA GLN A 167 -15.93 -6.52 -3.78
C GLN A 167 -16.45 -6.99 -2.40
N LEU A 168 -15.78 -6.60 -1.32
CA LEU A 168 -16.24 -6.92 0.05
C LEU A 168 -17.56 -6.24 0.38
N ARG A 169 -17.82 -5.05 -0.14
CA ARG A 169 -19.07 -4.31 0.07
C ARG A 169 -20.27 -4.96 -0.61
N ASN A 170 -20.07 -5.71 -1.69
CA ASN A 170 -21.13 -6.42 -2.41
C ASN A 170 -21.50 -7.79 -1.81
N THR A 171 -20.94 -8.11 -0.65
CA THR A 171 -21.24 -9.39 0.00
C THR A 171 -22.57 -9.30 0.73
N SER A 172 -23.56 -10.09 0.30
CA SER A 172 -24.87 -10.18 0.95
C SER A 172 -24.80 -11.00 2.23
N GLY A 173 -25.24 -10.42 3.31
CA GLY A 173 -25.54 -10.92 4.68
C GLY A 173 -24.89 -12.23 5.14
N ASP A 174 -25.47 -13.38 4.79
CA ASP A 174 -25.03 -14.71 5.27
C ASP A 174 -24.05 -15.44 4.35
N ALA A 175 -23.63 -14.81 3.23
CA ALA A 175 -22.68 -15.42 2.30
C ALA A 175 -21.24 -15.22 2.78
N GLU A 176 -20.42 -16.27 2.65
CA GLU A 176 -18.98 -16.15 2.84
C GLU A 176 -18.40 -15.11 1.87
N PRO A 177 -17.72 -14.04 2.37
CA PRO A 177 -17.14 -13.04 1.50
C PRO A 177 -16.13 -13.67 0.54
N ARG A 178 -16.27 -13.39 -0.77
CA ARG A 178 -15.37 -13.91 -1.79
C ARG A 178 -14.79 -12.78 -2.63
N VAL A 179 -13.53 -12.91 -2.96
CA VAL A 179 -12.82 -12.02 -3.89
C VAL A 179 -12.12 -12.88 -4.92
N MET A 180 -12.38 -12.62 -6.20
CA MET A 180 -11.85 -13.42 -7.32
C MET A 180 -12.13 -14.93 -7.16
N GLY A 181 -13.30 -15.30 -6.64
CA GLY A 181 -13.72 -16.69 -6.45
C GLY A 181 -13.12 -17.41 -5.24
N LEU A 182 -12.18 -16.82 -4.53
CA LEU A 182 -11.58 -17.35 -3.29
C LEU A 182 -12.18 -16.69 -2.05
N PRO A 183 -12.14 -17.36 -0.87
CA PRO A 183 -12.46 -16.71 0.40
C PRO A 183 -11.68 -15.40 0.56
N ALA A 184 -12.38 -14.34 0.93
CA ALA A 184 -11.81 -12.99 0.89
C ALA A 184 -10.62 -12.81 1.82
N GLY A 185 -10.68 -13.37 3.04
CA GLY A 185 -9.58 -13.31 4.00
C GLY A 185 -8.31 -13.96 3.45
N LYS A 186 -8.46 -15.09 2.76
CA LYS A 186 -7.35 -15.81 2.13
C LYS A 186 -6.75 -15.02 0.96
N SER A 187 -7.60 -14.50 0.07
CA SER A 187 -7.17 -13.70 -1.09
C SER A 187 -6.40 -12.45 -0.67
N VAL A 188 -6.97 -11.68 0.27
CA VAL A 188 -6.35 -10.45 0.79
C VAL A 188 -5.03 -10.77 1.51
N ALA A 189 -4.99 -11.86 2.32
CA ALA A 189 -3.78 -12.24 3.04
C ALA A 189 -2.63 -12.60 2.09
N LEU A 190 -2.90 -13.42 1.07
CA LEU A 190 -1.87 -13.84 0.10
C LEU A 190 -1.39 -12.66 -0.75
N MET A 191 -2.30 -11.79 -1.18
CA MET A 191 -1.95 -10.58 -1.93
C MET A 191 -1.12 -9.61 -1.07
N ALA A 192 -1.52 -9.35 0.18
CA ALA A 192 -0.75 -8.49 1.09
C ALA A 192 0.63 -9.08 1.40
N ALA A 193 0.73 -10.40 1.59
CA ALA A 193 2.01 -11.08 1.79
C ALA A 193 2.93 -10.95 0.57
N ALA A 194 2.41 -11.18 -0.65
CA ALA A 194 3.16 -10.98 -1.88
C ALA A 194 3.61 -9.51 -2.05
N GLY A 195 2.73 -8.56 -1.75
CA GLY A 195 3.04 -7.13 -1.76
C GLY A 195 4.16 -6.76 -0.78
N LEU A 196 4.11 -7.28 0.46
CA LEU A 196 5.17 -7.08 1.46
C LEU A 196 6.51 -7.62 0.98
N LEU A 197 6.54 -8.81 0.35
CA LEU A 197 7.78 -9.38 -0.20
C LEU A 197 8.31 -8.54 -1.37
N GLY A 198 7.45 -8.10 -2.30
CA GLY A 198 7.85 -7.25 -3.43
C GLY A 198 8.41 -5.91 -2.96
N THR A 199 7.73 -5.24 -2.02
CA THR A 199 8.22 -3.97 -1.44
C THR A 199 9.53 -4.18 -0.66
N THR A 200 9.69 -5.34 0.00
CA THR A 200 10.95 -5.71 0.67
C THR A 200 12.09 -5.87 -0.33
N ALA A 201 11.84 -6.51 -1.47
CA ALA A 201 12.87 -6.69 -2.51
C ALA A 201 13.38 -5.32 -3.02
N GLU A 202 12.47 -4.38 -3.28
CA GLU A 202 12.84 -3.02 -3.67
C GLU A 202 13.61 -2.28 -2.56
N ALA A 203 13.10 -2.31 -1.33
CA ALA A 203 13.77 -1.68 -0.19
C ALA A 203 15.16 -2.30 0.04
N GLY A 204 15.29 -3.64 -0.11
CA GLY A 204 16.56 -4.35 0.00
C GLY A 204 17.56 -3.88 -1.03
N LEU A 205 17.13 -3.76 -2.28
CA LEU A 205 17.96 -3.26 -3.37
C LEU A 205 18.46 -1.83 -3.10
N LEU A 206 17.58 -0.94 -2.68
CA LEU A 206 17.92 0.47 -2.41
C LEU A 206 18.81 0.61 -1.18
N HIS A 207 18.56 -0.15 -0.11
CA HIS A 207 19.40 -0.15 1.08
C HIS A 207 20.78 -0.79 0.82
N PHE A 208 20.83 -1.83 -0.02
CA PHE A 208 22.11 -2.40 -0.48
C PHE A 208 22.92 -1.36 -1.26
N ARG A 209 22.30 -0.58 -2.16
CA ARG A 209 22.93 0.55 -2.84
C ARG A 209 23.49 1.59 -1.86
N GLY A 210 22.80 1.80 -0.73
CA GLY A 210 23.23 2.65 0.38
C GLY A 210 24.19 1.93 1.37
N SER A 211 24.70 0.75 1.02
CA SER A 211 25.66 -0.05 1.81
C SER A 211 25.21 -0.39 3.23
N PHE A 212 23.91 -0.39 3.52
CA PHE A 212 23.35 -0.63 4.85
C PHE A 212 24.08 0.15 5.97
N GLN A 213 24.50 1.39 5.67
CA GLN A 213 25.32 2.20 6.55
C GLN A 213 24.71 2.52 7.93
N ASN A 214 23.40 2.34 8.09
CA ASN A 214 22.69 2.50 9.35
C ASN A 214 22.00 1.19 9.72
N PRO A 215 22.16 0.67 10.96
CA PRO A 215 21.49 -0.57 11.39
C PRO A 215 19.97 -0.57 11.22
N ALA A 216 19.29 0.59 11.30
CA ALA A 216 17.86 0.70 11.05
C ALA A 216 17.46 0.29 9.61
N MET A 217 18.39 0.32 8.64
CA MET A 217 18.15 -0.12 7.26
C MET A 217 17.91 -1.62 7.14
N TYR A 218 18.25 -2.42 8.15
CA TYR A 218 17.91 -3.85 8.19
C TYR A 218 16.44 -4.12 8.57
N LEU A 219 15.76 -3.19 9.23
CA LEU A 219 14.36 -3.37 9.66
C LEU A 219 13.40 -3.65 8.49
N PRO A 220 13.40 -2.85 7.39
CA PRO A 220 12.48 -3.08 6.27
C PRO A 220 12.81 -4.32 5.43
N VAL A 221 13.98 -4.93 5.61
CA VAL A 221 14.35 -6.19 4.93
C VAL A 221 14.22 -7.43 5.83
N THR A 222 13.84 -7.26 7.08
CA THR A 222 13.66 -8.37 8.04
C THR A 222 12.24 -8.47 8.58
N ALA A 223 11.65 -7.40 9.08
CA ALA A 223 10.31 -7.42 9.68
C ALA A 223 9.18 -7.68 8.66
N PRO A 224 9.12 -7.02 7.48
CA PRO A 224 8.06 -7.29 6.50
C PRO A 224 8.10 -8.70 5.90
N PRO A 225 9.25 -9.32 5.57
CA PRO A 225 9.29 -10.73 5.17
C PRO A 225 8.76 -11.67 6.25
N LEU A 226 9.09 -11.41 7.51
CA LEU A 226 8.54 -12.18 8.62
C LEU A 226 7.01 -12.00 8.71
N ALA A 227 6.52 -10.75 8.58
CA ALA A 227 5.08 -10.46 8.54
C ALA A 227 4.38 -11.21 7.39
N ALA A 228 4.96 -11.17 6.18
CA ALA A 228 4.46 -11.86 5.00
C ALA A 228 4.37 -13.37 5.21
N THR A 229 5.43 -13.98 5.74
CA THR A 229 5.49 -15.42 6.01
C THR A 229 4.44 -15.83 7.04
N LEU A 230 4.34 -15.12 8.15
CA LEU A 230 3.36 -15.40 9.20
C LEU A 230 1.92 -15.19 8.69
N LEU A 231 1.68 -14.17 7.87
CA LEU A 231 0.37 -13.88 7.28
C LEU A 231 -0.03 -14.99 6.29
N ALA A 232 0.83 -15.32 5.33
CA ALA A 232 0.57 -16.38 4.36
C ALA A 232 0.35 -17.75 5.06
N THR A 233 1.17 -18.08 6.04
CA THR A 233 1.00 -19.30 6.85
C THR A 233 -0.34 -19.28 7.60
N SER A 234 -0.75 -18.13 8.13
CA SER A 234 -2.06 -17.98 8.81
C SER A 234 -3.24 -18.19 7.87
N ALA A 235 -3.11 -17.80 6.60
CA ALA A 235 -4.14 -17.98 5.56
C ALA A 235 -4.23 -19.42 5.04
N LEU A 236 -3.11 -20.16 5.08
CA LEU A 236 -3.00 -21.51 4.51
C LEU A 236 -3.14 -22.63 5.55
N THR A 237 -3.15 -22.29 6.85
CA THR A 237 -3.21 -23.28 7.93
C THR A 237 -4.55 -23.23 8.68
N SER A 238 -4.78 -24.28 9.49
CA SER A 238 -6.00 -24.40 10.29
C SER A 238 -6.27 -23.16 11.16
N PRO A 239 -7.53 -22.71 11.24
CA PRO A 239 -7.96 -21.59 12.09
C PRO A 239 -7.64 -21.76 13.59
N ARG A 240 -7.37 -22.97 14.04
CA ARG A 240 -7.08 -23.27 15.46
C ARG A 240 -5.73 -22.77 15.96
N ARG A 241 -4.82 -22.34 15.07
CA ARG A 241 -3.48 -21.86 15.44
C ARG A 241 -3.48 -20.43 15.98
N ARG A 242 -4.08 -20.21 17.15
CA ARG A 242 -4.22 -18.88 17.79
C ARG A 242 -2.88 -18.15 17.97
N ARG A 243 -1.81 -18.84 18.40
CA ARG A 243 -0.48 -18.24 18.62
C ARG A 243 0.11 -17.69 17.32
N LEU A 244 -0.03 -18.43 16.21
CA LEU A 244 0.44 -17.99 14.90
C LEU A 244 -0.28 -16.71 14.45
N ARG A 245 -1.61 -16.68 14.55
CA ARG A 245 -2.41 -15.50 14.18
C ARG A 245 -2.09 -14.29 15.06
N TRP A 246 -1.89 -14.51 16.36
CA TRP A 246 -1.46 -13.46 17.27
C TRP A 246 -0.10 -12.90 16.88
N ALA A 247 0.91 -13.76 16.65
CA ALA A 247 2.24 -13.37 16.21
C ALA A 247 2.20 -12.61 14.87
N SER A 248 1.42 -13.11 13.90
CA SER A 248 1.21 -12.43 12.62
C SER A 248 0.68 -11.01 12.79
N ARG A 249 -0.38 -10.83 13.61
CA ARG A 249 -0.92 -9.48 13.89
C ARG A 249 0.07 -8.56 14.58
N LEU A 250 0.86 -9.10 15.52
CA LEU A 250 1.88 -8.31 16.22
C LEU A 250 2.93 -7.80 15.24
N VAL A 251 3.47 -8.67 14.39
CA VAL A 251 4.51 -8.29 13.41
C VAL A 251 3.94 -7.38 12.32
N LEU A 252 2.68 -7.56 11.90
CA LEU A 252 1.99 -6.63 10.98
C LEU A 252 1.83 -5.24 11.60
N ARG A 253 1.44 -5.13 12.88
CA ARG A 253 1.35 -3.83 13.58
C ARG A 253 2.71 -3.16 13.68
N PHE A 254 3.74 -3.93 14.00
CA PHE A 254 5.12 -3.42 14.00
C PHE A 254 5.54 -2.94 12.60
N THR A 255 5.24 -3.71 11.54
CA THR A 255 5.50 -3.32 10.15
C THR A 255 4.76 -2.04 9.76
N ALA A 256 3.49 -1.89 10.18
CA ALA A 256 2.74 -0.66 9.95
C ALA A 256 3.37 0.56 10.64
N PHE A 257 3.79 0.41 11.89
CA PHE A 257 4.51 1.46 12.62
C PHE A 257 5.86 1.79 11.96
N MET A 258 6.61 0.75 11.58
CA MET A 258 7.91 0.88 10.91
C MET A 258 7.82 1.68 9.61
N GLY A 259 6.75 1.54 8.83
CA GLY A 259 6.55 2.30 7.60
C GLY A 259 6.50 3.81 7.87
N PHE A 260 5.77 4.26 8.89
CA PHE A 260 5.77 5.68 9.28
C PHE A 260 7.10 6.13 9.89
N ALA A 261 7.69 5.33 10.77
CA ALA A 261 9.00 5.63 11.34
C ALA A 261 10.07 5.73 10.25
N GLY A 262 10.01 4.87 9.23
CA GLY A 262 10.89 4.91 8.07
C GLY A 262 10.80 6.22 7.29
N ALA A 263 9.60 6.76 7.08
CA ALA A 263 9.43 8.09 6.48
C ALA A 263 10.12 9.17 7.34
N GLY A 264 10.02 9.09 8.66
CA GLY A 264 10.74 9.96 9.58
C GLY A 264 12.26 9.85 9.46
N PHE A 265 12.79 8.62 9.35
CA PHE A 265 14.21 8.38 9.11
C PHE A 265 14.69 8.95 7.76
N HIS A 266 13.89 8.80 6.71
CA HIS A 266 14.18 9.36 5.40
C HIS A 266 14.16 10.91 5.46
N ALA A 267 13.18 11.51 6.13
CA ALA A 267 13.11 12.96 6.34
C ALA A 267 14.34 13.47 7.11
N LEU A 268 14.77 12.73 8.15
CA LEU A 268 15.99 13.05 8.89
C LEU A 268 17.23 12.91 8.02
N GLY A 269 17.29 11.92 7.13
CA GLY A 269 18.35 11.74 6.14
C GLY A 269 18.47 12.97 5.22
N ILE A 270 17.34 13.44 4.70
CA ILE A 270 17.26 14.66 3.87
C ILE A 270 17.74 15.89 4.66
N ALA A 271 17.31 16.03 5.92
CA ALA A 271 17.70 17.15 6.79
C ALA A 271 19.21 17.19 7.09
N ARG A 272 19.88 16.03 7.06
CA ARG A 272 21.33 15.92 7.32
C ARG A 272 22.19 16.17 6.08
N ASN A 273 21.61 16.19 4.87
CA ASN A 273 22.33 16.54 3.66
C ASN A 273 22.76 18.01 3.66
N ASN A 274 23.75 18.35 2.85
CA ASN A 274 24.30 19.71 2.79
C ASN A 274 23.19 20.75 2.51
N GLY A 275 23.09 21.76 3.36
CA GLY A 275 22.04 22.79 3.34
C GLY A 275 20.69 22.33 3.93
N GLY A 276 20.53 21.06 4.31
CA GLY A 276 19.32 20.52 4.94
C GLY A 276 18.05 20.87 4.15
N TRP A 277 16.98 21.22 4.84
CA TRP A 277 15.71 21.62 4.23
C TRP A 277 15.74 22.97 3.50
N ARG A 278 16.80 23.78 3.68
CA ARG A 278 17.00 25.00 2.88
C ARG A 278 17.34 24.66 1.44
N ASN A 279 18.04 23.53 1.21
CA ASN A 279 18.35 22.99 -0.11
C ASN A 279 17.41 21.83 -0.49
N TRP A 280 16.13 21.96 -0.14
CA TRP A 280 15.13 20.89 -0.25
C TRP A 280 15.03 20.30 -1.66
N ARG A 281 15.13 21.13 -2.71
CA ARG A 281 15.00 20.69 -4.11
C ARG A 281 16.04 19.64 -4.48
N GLN A 282 17.30 19.88 -4.15
CA GLN A 282 18.39 18.94 -4.41
C GLN A 282 18.31 17.75 -3.44
N ASN A 283 18.06 18.00 -2.17
CA ASN A 283 18.11 16.98 -1.13
C ASN A 283 16.93 15.99 -1.20
N LEU A 284 15.76 16.39 -1.72
CA LEU A 284 14.67 15.47 -2.05
C LEU A 284 15.00 14.60 -3.27
N GLN A 285 15.70 15.16 -4.26
CA GLN A 285 16.06 14.40 -5.45
C GLN A 285 17.24 13.45 -5.22
N ALA A 286 18.24 13.86 -4.44
CA ALA A 286 19.45 13.08 -4.19
C ALA A 286 19.38 12.22 -2.91
N GLY A 287 18.42 12.49 -2.03
CA GLY A 287 18.27 11.84 -0.73
C GLY A 287 17.47 10.53 -0.81
N PRO A 288 17.22 9.93 0.38
CA PRO A 288 16.40 8.72 0.46
C PRO A 288 14.96 9.00 0.00
N PRO A 289 14.30 8.04 -0.67
CA PRO A 289 12.94 8.22 -1.20
C PRO A 289 11.93 8.34 -0.05
N LEU A 290 11.54 9.57 0.27
CA LEU A 290 10.64 9.90 1.38
C LEU A 290 9.30 9.17 1.31
N PRO A 291 8.67 9.00 0.12
CA PRO A 291 7.36 8.38 0.02
C PRO A 291 7.35 6.85 0.06
N ALA A 292 8.50 6.18 -0.04
CA ALA A 292 8.55 4.72 -0.16
C ALA A 292 8.14 3.97 1.13
N PRO A 293 8.59 4.32 2.34
CA PRO A 293 8.32 3.54 3.55
C PRO A 293 6.83 3.39 3.91
N PRO A 294 5.92 4.37 3.72
CA PRO A 294 4.49 4.21 3.99
C PRO A 294 3.81 3.09 3.20
N SER A 295 4.40 2.60 2.11
CA SER A 295 3.90 1.43 1.38
C SER A 295 3.82 0.19 2.28
N PHE A 296 4.79 -0.02 3.17
CA PHE A 296 4.74 -1.10 4.17
C PHE A 296 3.56 -0.94 5.13
N THR A 297 3.23 0.28 5.53
CA THR A 297 2.05 0.54 6.37
C THR A 297 0.78 0.15 5.65
N GLY A 298 0.61 0.55 4.37
CA GLY A 298 -0.55 0.21 3.57
C GLY A 298 -0.77 -1.29 3.45
N LEU A 299 0.28 -2.04 3.15
CA LEU A 299 0.24 -3.50 3.02
C LEU A 299 0.03 -4.22 4.36
N ALA A 300 0.62 -3.71 5.43
CA ALA A 300 0.40 -4.25 6.78
C ALA A 300 -1.05 -4.04 7.24
N LEU A 301 -1.68 -2.92 6.92
CA LEU A 301 -3.11 -2.67 7.17
C LEU A 301 -3.97 -3.66 6.38
N ALA A 302 -3.64 -3.95 5.12
CA ALA A 302 -4.32 -4.97 4.33
C ALA A 302 -4.19 -6.36 4.99
N GLY A 303 -3.02 -6.72 5.50
CA GLY A 303 -2.81 -7.96 6.25
C GLY A 303 -3.63 -8.04 7.55
N LEU A 304 -3.81 -6.91 8.25
CA LEU A 304 -4.66 -6.84 9.44
C LEU A 304 -6.14 -6.99 9.08
N ALA A 305 -6.60 -6.37 7.98
CA ALA A 305 -7.95 -6.57 7.45
C ALA A 305 -8.19 -8.04 7.05
N ALA A 306 -7.20 -8.69 6.42
CA ALA A 306 -7.26 -10.11 6.10
C ALA A 306 -7.48 -10.98 7.35
N HIS A 307 -6.84 -10.66 8.47
CA HIS A 307 -7.03 -11.39 9.72
C HIS A 307 -8.46 -11.26 10.27
N SER A 308 -9.10 -10.10 10.13
CA SER A 308 -10.50 -9.93 10.54
C SER A 308 -11.42 -10.81 9.70
N LEU A 309 -11.22 -10.83 8.38
CA LEU A 309 -11.97 -11.70 7.47
C LEU A 309 -11.73 -13.20 7.72
N LEU A 310 -10.48 -13.61 7.96
CA LEU A 310 -10.14 -15.00 8.31
C LEU A 310 -10.76 -15.47 9.63
N ASP A 311 -11.00 -14.57 10.58
CA ASP A 311 -11.69 -14.92 11.84
C ASP A 311 -13.19 -15.06 11.61
N GLU A 312 -13.79 -14.23 10.77
CA GLU A 312 -15.20 -14.32 10.39
C GLU A 312 -15.50 -15.60 9.61
N GLU A 313 -14.67 -15.94 8.62
CA GLU A 313 -14.77 -17.20 7.85
C GLU A 313 -14.82 -18.43 8.79
N LYS A 314 -14.06 -18.37 9.89
CA LYS A 314 -14.07 -19.42 10.90
C LYS A 314 -15.39 -19.49 11.68
N GLU A 315 -15.94 -18.35 12.07
CA GLU A 315 -17.21 -18.29 12.80
C GLU A 315 -18.37 -18.81 11.96
N LEU A 316 -18.43 -18.40 10.69
CA LEU A 316 -19.41 -18.88 9.73
C LEU A 316 -19.30 -20.40 9.48
N ALA A 317 -18.08 -20.93 9.38
CA ALA A 317 -17.87 -22.37 9.25
C ALA A 317 -18.34 -23.16 10.48
N GLN A 318 -18.15 -22.65 11.68
CA GLN A 318 -18.67 -23.27 12.91
C GLN A 318 -20.21 -23.27 12.98
N TYR A 319 -20.85 -22.17 12.55
CA TYR A 319 -22.33 -22.07 12.54
C TYR A 319 -22.99 -23.10 11.59
N ARG A 320 -22.34 -23.41 10.45
CA ARG A 320 -22.85 -24.41 9.48
C ARG A 320 -22.82 -25.84 9.99
N TRP A 321 -22.02 -26.16 11.01
CA TRP A 321 -21.94 -27.49 11.59
C TRP A 321 -23.05 -27.74 12.65
N TRP A 322 -23.76 -26.68 13.06
CA TRP A 322 -24.83 -26.76 14.07
C TRP A 322 -26.25 -26.68 13.48
N LYS A 323 -26.38 -26.46 12.18
CA LYS A 323 -27.62 -26.54 11.41
C LYS A 323 -27.66 -27.82 10.56
#